data_65044ee16a7333d23d443b44c5ec91c3
#
_entry.id   65044ee16a7333d23d443b44c5ec91c3
#
_cell.length_a   1.000
_cell.length_b   1.000
_cell.length_c   1.000
_cell.angle_alpha   90.00
_cell.angle_beta   90.00
_cell.angle_gamma   90.00
#
_symmetry.space_group_name_H-M   'P 1'
#
loop_
_entity.id
_entity.type
_entity.pdbx_description
1 polymer ?
#
loop_
_entity_poly.entity_id
_entity_poly.type
_entity_poly.pdbx_seq_one_letter_code
_entity_poly.pdbx_strand_id
1 'polypeptide(L)'
;MAMNIHITVRYLQLKKEFPQLTKSDVVFESSRKMMLPILYTVLTTIFAFLSLVFSGIKPIIDFGWMMTLGLVISLIVTFLLLPSLINLLSSDNEIGLKDTEKSLITSILGSFTKNNKIIIFGSTVLVIIFSMIGIFKLEVEISFIYYFHWETEIYK
;
A
#
# COMPACT_ATOMS: atom_id res chain seq x y z
N MET A 1 -2.66 -3.69 4.46
CA MET A 1 -3.94 -2.93 4.36
C MET A 1 -4.43 -2.75 2.93
N ALA A 2 -3.61 -2.27 1.99
CA ALA A 2 -4.04 -2.03 0.59
C ALA A 2 -4.63 -3.28 -0.09
N MET A 3 -4.05 -4.46 0.11
CA MET A 3 -4.54 -5.72 -0.47
C MET A 3 -6.00 -6.02 -0.10
N ASN A 4 -6.37 -5.84 1.17
CA ASN A 4 -7.72 -6.10 1.67
C ASN A 4 -8.73 -5.15 1.03
N ILE A 5 -8.35 -3.88 0.85
CA ILE A 5 -9.19 -2.87 0.21
C ILE A 5 -9.46 -3.25 -1.24
N HIS A 6 -8.45 -3.67 -2.00
CA HIS A 6 -8.61 -4.07 -3.40
C HIS A 6 -9.59 -5.24 -3.58
N ILE A 7 -9.46 -6.28 -2.74
CA ILE A 7 -10.36 -7.44 -2.80
C ILE A 7 -11.78 -7.03 -2.39
N THR A 8 -11.93 -6.23 -1.33
CA THR A 8 -13.24 -5.78 -0.85
C THR A 8 -13.94 -4.88 -1.88
N VAL A 9 -13.23 -3.93 -2.47
CA VAL A 9 -13.79 -3.06 -3.53
C VAL A 9 -14.22 -3.89 -4.73
N ARG A 10 -13.42 -4.87 -5.14
CA ARG A 10 -13.77 -5.75 -6.26
C ARG A 10 -14.96 -6.64 -5.95
N TYR A 11 -15.06 -7.15 -4.73
CA TYR A 11 -16.24 -7.86 -4.25
C TYR A 11 -17.51 -7.01 -4.37
N LEU A 12 -17.46 -5.76 -3.90
CA LEU A 12 -18.58 -4.84 -3.96
C LEU A 12 -18.98 -4.49 -5.42
N GLN A 13 -18.00 -4.33 -6.31
CA GLN A 13 -18.25 -4.10 -7.74
C GLN A 13 -18.95 -5.30 -8.39
N LEU A 14 -18.41 -6.51 -8.19
CA LEU A 14 -18.99 -7.72 -8.76
C LEU A 14 -20.38 -8.02 -8.21
N LYS A 15 -20.63 -7.75 -6.95
CA LYS A 15 -21.97 -7.88 -6.35
C LYS A 15 -22.98 -6.93 -6.99
N LYS A 16 -22.54 -5.73 -7.43
CA LYS A 16 -23.40 -4.79 -8.18
C LYS A 16 -23.63 -5.23 -9.63
N GLU A 17 -22.58 -5.72 -10.29
CA GLU A 17 -22.65 -6.13 -11.70
C GLU A 17 -23.49 -7.40 -11.88
N PHE A 18 -23.40 -8.32 -10.92
CA PHE A 18 -24.01 -9.65 -10.98
C PHE A 18 -24.81 -9.97 -9.69
N PRO A 19 -25.96 -9.32 -9.47
CA PRO A 19 -26.77 -9.51 -8.27
C PRO A 19 -27.34 -10.93 -8.15
N GLN A 20 -27.32 -11.70 -9.24
CA GLN A 20 -27.84 -13.08 -9.31
C GLN A 20 -26.85 -14.15 -8.84
N LEU A 21 -25.56 -13.81 -8.71
CA LEU A 21 -24.53 -14.77 -8.27
C LEU A 21 -24.64 -15.02 -6.77
N THR A 22 -24.40 -16.26 -6.41
CA THR A 22 -24.29 -16.62 -5.00
C THR A 22 -23.11 -15.87 -4.36
N LYS A 23 -23.29 -15.44 -3.12
CA LYS A 23 -22.27 -14.70 -2.36
C LYS A 23 -20.89 -15.37 -2.42
N SER A 24 -20.86 -16.68 -2.22
CA SER A 24 -19.62 -17.47 -2.28
C SER A 24 -18.93 -17.35 -3.64
N ASP A 25 -19.68 -17.35 -4.74
CA ASP A 25 -19.16 -17.24 -6.09
C ASP A 25 -18.57 -15.84 -6.34
N VAL A 26 -19.24 -14.80 -5.84
CA VAL A 26 -18.76 -13.40 -5.95
C VAL A 26 -17.46 -13.22 -5.16
N VAL A 27 -17.36 -13.80 -3.97
CA VAL A 27 -16.14 -13.76 -3.13
C VAL A 27 -14.98 -14.48 -3.83
N PHE A 28 -15.25 -15.69 -4.34
CA PHE A 28 -14.24 -16.48 -5.04
C PHE A 28 -13.73 -15.76 -6.31
N GLU A 29 -14.65 -15.27 -7.13
CA GLU A 29 -14.32 -14.58 -8.38
C GLU A 29 -13.58 -13.25 -8.13
N SER A 30 -13.95 -12.52 -7.06
CA SER A 30 -13.24 -11.30 -6.63
C SER A 30 -11.80 -11.60 -6.22
N SER A 31 -11.62 -12.63 -5.41
CA SER A 31 -10.29 -13.05 -4.94
C SER A 31 -9.43 -13.52 -6.10
N ARG A 32 -10.00 -14.30 -7.02
CA ARG A 32 -9.31 -14.80 -8.21
C ARG A 32 -8.86 -13.67 -9.13
N LYS A 33 -9.74 -12.69 -9.40
CA LYS A 33 -9.40 -11.54 -10.27
C LYS A 33 -8.36 -10.61 -9.66
N MET A 34 -8.33 -10.49 -8.33
CA MET A 34 -7.37 -9.65 -7.62
C MET A 34 -6.07 -10.37 -7.27
N MET A 35 -6.02 -11.69 -7.41
CA MET A 35 -4.82 -12.48 -7.08
C MET A 35 -3.59 -12.03 -7.86
N LEU A 36 -3.69 -11.94 -9.18
CA LEU A 36 -2.57 -11.55 -10.05
C LEU A 36 -2.05 -10.12 -9.75
N PRO A 37 -2.88 -9.06 -9.75
CA PRO A 37 -2.42 -7.71 -9.43
C PRO A 37 -1.76 -7.62 -8.05
N ILE A 38 -2.35 -8.26 -7.04
CA ILE A 38 -1.82 -8.26 -5.68
C ILE A 38 -0.47 -9.00 -5.63
N LEU A 39 -0.38 -10.16 -6.28
CA LEU A 39 0.85 -10.94 -6.35
C LEU A 39 1.99 -10.12 -6.97
N TYR A 40 1.74 -9.45 -8.09
CA TYR A 40 2.76 -8.58 -8.72
C TYR A 40 3.20 -7.44 -7.79
N THR A 41 2.26 -6.80 -7.10
CA THR A 41 2.59 -5.72 -6.15
C THR A 41 3.44 -6.24 -5.00
N VAL A 42 3.10 -7.39 -4.44
CA VAL A 42 3.87 -8.01 -3.35
C VAL A 42 5.24 -8.43 -3.84
N LEU A 43 5.32 -9.04 -5.02
CA LEU A 43 6.58 -9.51 -5.59
C LEU A 43 7.55 -8.34 -5.82
N THR A 44 7.09 -7.24 -6.42
CA THR A 44 7.92 -6.04 -6.61
C THR A 44 8.40 -5.45 -5.29
N THR A 45 7.56 -5.46 -4.26
CA THR A 45 7.92 -4.98 -2.93
C THR A 45 8.92 -5.91 -2.25
N ILE A 46 8.76 -7.22 -2.40
CA ILE A 46 9.72 -8.23 -1.92
C ILE A 46 11.10 -8.00 -2.58
N PHE A 47 11.16 -7.80 -3.89
CA PHE A 47 12.43 -7.52 -4.58
C PHE A 47 13.07 -6.22 -4.08
N ALA A 48 12.27 -5.19 -3.77
CA ALA A 48 12.77 -3.96 -3.19
C ALA A 48 13.42 -4.19 -1.82
N PHE A 49 12.79 -4.97 -0.93
CA PHE A 49 13.37 -5.28 0.37
C PHE A 49 14.55 -6.24 0.30
N LEU A 50 14.51 -7.22 -0.60
CA LEU A 50 15.65 -8.11 -0.82
C LEU A 50 16.88 -7.37 -1.36
N SER A 51 16.72 -6.27 -2.06
CA SER A 51 17.87 -5.46 -2.51
C SER A 51 18.66 -4.89 -1.32
N LEU A 52 18.03 -4.68 -0.16
CA LEU A 52 18.70 -4.23 1.06
C LEU A 52 19.68 -5.27 1.63
N VAL A 53 19.47 -6.55 1.30
CA VAL A 53 20.36 -7.65 1.74
C VAL A 53 21.78 -7.46 1.18
N PHE A 54 21.91 -6.75 0.06
CA PHE A 54 23.22 -6.46 -0.56
C PHE A 54 23.90 -5.18 -0.03
N SER A 55 23.31 -4.52 0.97
CA SER A 55 23.82 -3.24 1.50
C SER A 55 25.14 -3.36 2.25
N GLY A 56 25.51 -4.56 2.70
CA GLY A 56 26.71 -4.80 3.54
C GLY A 56 26.57 -4.35 4.99
N ILE A 57 25.45 -3.73 5.39
CA ILE A 57 25.20 -3.23 6.75
C ILE A 57 24.22 -4.18 7.45
N LYS A 58 24.69 -4.86 8.50
CA LYS A 58 23.91 -5.92 9.18
C LYS A 58 22.48 -5.52 9.59
N PRO A 59 22.23 -4.37 10.25
CA PRO A 59 20.87 -3.96 10.60
C PRO A 59 19.94 -3.78 9.38
N ILE A 60 20.48 -3.34 8.25
CA ILE A 60 19.71 -3.15 7.01
C ILE A 60 19.38 -4.50 6.37
N ILE A 61 20.31 -5.44 6.41
CA ILE A 61 20.12 -6.82 5.94
C ILE A 61 19.01 -7.50 6.75
N ASP A 62 19.09 -7.43 8.07
CA ASP A 62 18.09 -8.01 8.97
C ASP A 62 16.71 -7.41 8.74
N PHE A 63 16.64 -6.09 8.55
CA PHE A 63 15.38 -5.40 8.20
C PHE A 63 14.82 -5.89 6.87
N GLY A 64 15.64 -6.04 5.84
CA GLY A 64 15.22 -6.56 4.52
C GLY A 64 14.59 -7.96 4.61
N TRP A 65 15.20 -8.85 5.38
CA TRP A 65 14.68 -10.19 5.61
C TRP A 65 13.36 -10.19 6.40
N MET A 66 13.29 -9.44 7.50
CA MET A 66 12.07 -9.35 8.32
C MET A 66 10.89 -8.80 7.51
N MET A 67 11.11 -7.76 6.71
CA MET A 67 10.06 -7.17 5.87
C MET A 67 9.60 -8.12 4.76
N THR A 68 10.52 -8.84 4.15
CA THR A 68 10.22 -9.85 3.12
C THR A 68 9.35 -10.98 3.69
N LEU A 69 9.74 -11.55 4.82
CA LEU A 69 8.97 -12.59 5.50
C LEU A 69 7.59 -12.08 5.92
N GLY A 70 7.51 -10.86 6.47
CA GLY A 70 6.24 -10.24 6.84
C GLY A 70 5.29 -10.07 5.66
N LEU A 71 5.79 -9.70 4.48
CA LEU A 71 4.99 -9.58 3.26
C LEU A 71 4.46 -10.92 2.77
N VAL A 72 5.28 -11.97 2.79
CA VAL A 72 4.86 -13.33 2.40
C VAL A 72 3.76 -13.84 3.33
N ILE A 73 3.95 -13.71 4.65
CA ILE A 73 2.95 -14.09 5.64
C ILE A 73 1.66 -13.28 5.45
N SER A 74 1.78 -11.96 5.26
CA SER A 74 0.64 -11.07 5.03
C SER A 74 -0.16 -11.45 3.78
N LEU A 75 0.52 -11.87 2.70
CA LEU A 75 -0.13 -12.34 1.48
C LEU A 75 -0.95 -13.60 1.75
N ILE A 76 -0.35 -14.60 2.40
CA ILE A 76 -1.02 -15.87 2.73
C ILE A 76 -2.23 -15.61 3.61
N VAL A 77 -2.06 -14.85 4.69
CA VAL A 77 -3.12 -14.50 5.62
C VAL A 77 -4.26 -13.75 4.92
N THR A 78 -3.96 -12.81 4.05
CA THR A 78 -4.97 -12.05 3.30
C THR A 78 -5.83 -12.97 2.43
N PHE A 79 -5.22 -13.87 1.67
CA PHE A 79 -5.97 -14.77 0.77
C PHE A 79 -6.72 -15.89 1.49
N LEU A 80 -6.30 -16.28 2.68
CA LEU A 80 -7.02 -17.28 3.50
C LEU A 80 -8.14 -16.65 4.34
N LEU A 81 -7.81 -15.57 5.08
CA LEU A 81 -8.75 -14.99 6.04
C LEU A 81 -9.80 -14.11 5.40
N LEU A 82 -9.43 -13.27 4.43
CA LEU A 82 -10.36 -12.28 3.90
C LEU A 82 -11.58 -12.91 3.21
N PRO A 83 -11.43 -13.89 2.29
CA PRO A 83 -12.57 -14.57 1.69
C PRO A 83 -13.46 -15.30 2.73
N SER A 84 -12.82 -15.94 3.72
CA SER A 84 -13.53 -16.63 4.79
C SER A 84 -14.32 -15.66 5.66
N LEU A 85 -13.73 -14.51 6.03
CA LEU A 85 -14.40 -13.47 6.80
C LEU A 85 -15.58 -12.85 6.04
N ILE A 86 -15.42 -12.55 4.76
CA ILE A 86 -16.50 -12.00 3.94
C ILE A 86 -17.67 -13.00 3.87
N ASN A 87 -17.40 -14.29 3.72
CA ASN A 87 -18.43 -15.30 3.74
C ASN A 87 -19.14 -15.44 5.09
N LEU A 88 -18.39 -15.31 6.19
CA LEU A 88 -18.90 -15.48 7.55
C LEU A 88 -19.70 -14.27 8.04
N LEU A 89 -19.16 -13.04 7.85
CA LEU A 89 -19.74 -11.81 8.41
C LEU A 89 -20.86 -11.21 7.57
N SER A 90 -20.94 -11.51 6.31
CA SER A 90 -21.98 -10.93 5.48
C SER A 90 -23.30 -11.68 5.69
N SER A 91 -24.05 -11.26 6.68
CA SER A 91 -25.48 -11.53 6.72
C SER A 91 -26.14 -11.00 5.45
N ASP A 92 -27.21 -11.65 4.94
CA ASP A 92 -27.94 -11.25 3.73
C ASP A 92 -28.61 -9.86 3.82
N ASN A 93 -28.62 -9.28 5.01
CA ASN A 93 -29.02 -7.91 5.22
C ASN A 93 -27.86 -6.98 4.79
N GLU A 94 -27.95 -6.53 3.55
CA GLU A 94 -27.38 -5.30 3.06
C GLU A 94 -26.12 -4.83 3.85
N ILE A 95 -24.94 -5.33 3.44
CA ILE A 95 -23.92 -4.31 3.27
C ILE A 95 -24.52 -3.43 2.15
N GLY A 96 -25.51 -2.65 2.55
CA GLY A 96 -25.99 -1.58 1.72
C GLY A 96 -24.76 -0.80 1.40
N LEU A 97 -24.40 -0.81 0.14
CA LEU A 97 -23.95 0.38 -0.46
C LEU A 97 -25.15 1.36 -0.32
N LYS A 98 -25.45 1.80 0.90
CA LYS A 98 -25.87 3.16 1.12
C LYS A 98 -24.88 3.89 0.28
N ASP A 99 -25.35 4.45 -0.83
CA ASP A 99 -24.56 5.35 -1.66
C ASP A 99 -23.62 6.00 -0.67
N THR A 100 -22.34 5.55 -0.72
CA THR A 100 -21.39 6.02 0.28
C THR A 100 -21.55 7.48 0.11
N GLU A 101 -22.24 8.12 1.06
CA GLU A 101 -22.57 9.54 0.99
C GLU A 101 -21.29 10.10 0.48
N LYS A 102 -21.31 10.63 -0.76
CA LYS A 102 -20.11 11.07 -1.45
C LYS A 102 -19.41 11.85 -0.40
N SER A 103 -18.41 11.24 0.24
CA SER A 103 -17.85 11.82 1.46
C SER A 103 -17.67 13.26 1.10
N LEU A 104 -18.27 14.18 1.82
CA LEU A 104 -18.28 15.61 1.46
C LEU A 104 -16.87 16.02 1.07
N ILE A 105 -15.89 15.44 1.71
CA ILE A 105 -14.46 15.58 1.44
C ILE A 105 -14.12 15.07 0.03
N THR A 106 -14.57 13.89 -0.38
CA THR A 106 -14.26 13.31 -1.71
C THR A 106 -14.93 14.11 -2.82
N SER A 107 -16.16 14.58 -2.58
CA SER A 107 -16.91 15.42 -3.53
C SER A 107 -16.25 16.81 -3.66
N ILE A 108 -15.84 17.42 -2.55
CA ILE A 108 -15.13 18.71 -2.54
C ILE A 108 -13.78 18.58 -3.22
N LEU A 109 -12.98 17.54 -2.89
CA LEU A 109 -11.71 17.29 -3.55
C LEU A 109 -11.88 17.04 -5.05
N GLY A 110 -12.85 16.23 -5.43
CA GLY A 110 -13.12 15.93 -6.83
C GLY A 110 -13.52 17.17 -7.63
N SER A 111 -14.39 18.02 -7.07
CA SER A 111 -14.80 19.28 -7.68
C SER A 111 -13.66 20.28 -7.76
N PHE A 112 -12.85 20.37 -6.71
CA PHE A 112 -11.66 21.23 -6.67
C PHE A 112 -10.64 20.82 -7.74
N THR A 113 -10.37 19.52 -7.85
CA THR A 113 -9.45 18.97 -8.86
C THR A 113 -9.95 19.22 -10.28
N LYS A 114 -11.26 19.07 -10.51
CA LYS A 114 -11.86 19.28 -11.82
C LYS A 114 -11.84 20.75 -12.26
N ASN A 115 -12.11 21.66 -11.34
CA ASN A 115 -12.23 23.09 -11.64
C ASN A 115 -10.87 23.82 -11.69
N ASN A 116 -9.87 23.34 -10.95
CA ASN A 116 -8.58 24.04 -10.76
C ASN A 116 -7.38 23.24 -11.32
N LYS A 117 -7.54 22.63 -12.48
CA LYS A 117 -6.49 21.80 -13.12
C LYS A 117 -5.15 22.55 -13.27
N ILE A 118 -5.21 23.83 -13.67
CA ILE A 118 -4.01 24.65 -13.89
C ILE A 118 -3.31 24.96 -12.57
N ILE A 119 -4.07 25.25 -11.51
CA ILE A 119 -3.50 25.53 -10.18
C ILE A 119 -2.81 24.29 -9.62
N ILE A 120 -3.44 23.12 -9.77
CA ILE A 120 -2.87 21.83 -9.32
C ILE A 120 -1.61 21.50 -10.10
N PHE A 121 -1.64 21.67 -11.43
CA PHE A 121 -0.46 21.45 -12.26
C PHE A 121 0.68 22.42 -11.88
N GLY A 122 0.37 23.70 -11.72
CA GLY A 122 1.36 24.72 -11.32
C GLY A 122 1.95 24.45 -9.93
N SER A 123 1.14 24.07 -8.94
CA SER A 123 1.63 23.70 -7.61
C SER A 123 2.51 22.46 -7.63
N THR A 124 2.17 21.46 -8.44
CA THR A 124 2.98 20.25 -8.60
C THR A 124 4.35 20.58 -9.20
N VAL A 125 4.38 21.39 -10.25
CA VAL A 125 5.65 21.84 -10.88
C VAL A 125 6.48 22.63 -9.88
N LEU A 126 5.87 23.51 -9.10
CA LEU A 126 6.55 24.29 -8.07
C LEU A 126 7.18 23.39 -6.99
N VAL A 127 6.45 22.38 -6.52
CA VAL A 127 6.97 21.39 -5.57
C VAL A 127 8.15 20.61 -6.15
N ILE A 128 8.07 20.21 -7.42
CA ILE A 128 9.17 19.50 -8.10
C ILE A 128 10.43 20.40 -8.17
N ILE A 129 10.28 21.65 -8.57
CA ILE A 129 11.41 22.61 -8.63
C ILE A 129 12.02 22.82 -7.25
N PHE A 130 11.19 23.02 -6.22
CA PHE A 130 11.66 23.18 -4.86
C PHE A 130 12.37 21.92 -4.34
N SER A 131 11.85 20.75 -4.68
CA SER A 131 12.46 19.45 -4.34
C SER A 131 13.83 19.29 -5.02
N MET A 132 13.95 19.66 -6.28
CA MET A 132 15.25 19.64 -6.99
C MET A 132 16.28 20.55 -6.34
N ILE A 133 15.89 21.77 -5.97
CA ILE A 133 16.78 22.70 -5.25
C ILE A 133 17.19 22.13 -3.89
N GLY A 134 16.25 21.47 -3.19
CA GLY A 134 16.52 20.78 -1.92
C GLY A 134 17.56 19.67 -2.05
N ILE A 135 17.50 18.89 -3.12
CA ILE A 135 18.48 17.80 -3.38
C ILE A 135 19.90 18.34 -3.50
N PHE A 136 20.11 19.49 -4.18
CA PHE A 136 21.44 20.10 -4.31
C PHE A 136 21.97 20.68 -2.99
N LYS A 137 21.13 20.92 -1.99
CA LYS A 137 21.52 21.40 -0.66
C LYS A 137 21.59 20.28 0.39
N LEU A 138 21.30 19.04 0.02
CA LEU A 138 21.38 17.89 0.90
C LEU A 138 22.85 17.51 1.10
N GLU A 139 23.45 18.00 2.20
CA GLU A 139 24.68 17.41 2.72
C GLU A 139 24.34 16.12 3.43
N VAL A 140 24.78 15.00 2.87
CA VAL A 140 24.63 13.69 3.51
C VAL A 140 25.66 13.61 4.62
N GLU A 141 25.31 14.03 5.83
CA GLU A 141 26.14 13.75 7.01
C GLU A 141 26.09 12.26 7.34
N ILE A 142 27.02 11.50 6.77
CA ILE A 142 27.27 10.08 7.12
C ILE A 142 28.13 10.02 8.38
N SER A 143 27.83 10.82 9.37
CA SER A 143 28.64 10.86 10.60
C SER A 143 27.97 10.03 11.69
N PHE A 144 27.67 8.74 11.40
CA PHE A 144 27.31 7.75 12.42
C PHE A 144 28.39 7.60 13.50
N ILE A 145 29.63 7.94 13.17
CA ILE A 145 30.79 7.80 14.04
C ILE A 145 30.74 8.80 15.21
N TYR A 146 30.15 9.99 15.03
CA TYR A 146 30.06 11.00 16.09
C TYR A 146 29.03 10.66 17.20
N TYR A 147 28.16 9.69 16.98
CA TYR A 147 27.23 9.22 18.03
C TYR A 147 27.82 8.17 18.96
N PHE A 148 29.00 7.61 18.65
CA PHE A 148 29.68 6.67 19.52
C PHE A 148 30.71 7.41 20.36
N HIS A 149 30.62 7.24 21.67
CA HIS A 149 31.57 7.81 22.64
C HIS A 149 32.97 7.32 22.37
N TRP A 150 34.00 8.14 22.58
CA TRP A 150 35.41 7.88 22.27
C TRP A 150 35.99 6.61 22.93
N GLU A 151 35.29 6.03 23.91
CA GLU A 151 35.70 4.84 24.66
C GLU A 151 35.18 3.51 24.06
N THR A 152 34.46 3.50 22.98
CA THR A 152 33.96 2.27 22.34
C THR A 152 35.05 1.64 21.47
N GLU A 153 35.24 0.31 21.60
CA GLU A 153 36.24 -0.51 20.88
C GLU A 153 36.21 -0.40 19.34
N ILE A 154 35.26 0.30 18.77
CA ILE A 154 35.11 0.51 17.32
C ILE A 154 36.20 1.46 16.77
N TYR A 155 36.94 2.17 17.63
CA TYR A 155 38.03 3.07 17.26
C TYR A 155 39.42 2.42 17.29
N LYS A 156 39.52 1.14 17.66
CA LYS A 156 40.74 0.35 17.59
C LYS A 156 40.66 -0.57 16.37
#